data_b87e906ec64580c8babe18e1c84ee180
#
_entry.id   b87e906ec64580c8babe18e1c84ee180
#
_cell.length_a   1.000
_cell.length_b   1.000
_cell.length_c   1.000
_cell.angle_alpha   90.00
_cell.angle_beta   90.00
_cell.angle_gamma   90.00
#
_symmetry.space_group_name_H-M   'P 1'
#
loop_
_entity.id
_entity.type
_entity.pdbx_description
1 polymer ?
#
loop_
_entity_poly.entity_id
_entity_poly.type
_entity_poly.pdbx_seq_one_letter_code
_entity_poly.pdbx_strand_id
1 'polypeptide(L)'
;KNTLLNDGQKQLRADVCFQDLQVGQSKVLSKPRLVWQHWLYIAAMRLEDGDLLIVATAHDPNTAITDYAKRWAIETLFGCFKSRGFCLEATHLQDPERLSKLIALLTLALCWAFSSGLWLAQLNPLKPKKHGRLLRSIFRLGFDYLRHIIFDIHLNSEAFFNSIKFLSCT
;
A
#
# COMPACT_ATOMS: atom_id res chain seq x y z
N LYS A 1 0.14 19.97 -7.28
CA LYS A 1 1.28 20.92 -7.43
C LYS A 1 0.80 22.38 -7.62
N ASN A 2 -0.26 22.62 -8.38
CA ASN A 2 -0.79 23.97 -8.67
C ASN A 2 -1.75 24.53 -7.60
N THR A 3 -1.96 23.83 -6.49
CA THR A 3 -2.85 24.29 -5.42
C THR A 3 -2.30 25.54 -4.76
N LEU A 4 -3.16 26.54 -4.56
CA LEU A 4 -2.81 27.77 -3.86
C LEU A 4 -2.91 27.54 -2.34
N LEU A 5 -1.84 27.91 -1.64
CA LEU A 5 -1.74 27.89 -0.19
C LEU A 5 -1.91 29.32 0.30
N ASN A 6 -2.87 29.57 1.18
CA ASN A 6 -3.11 30.89 1.77
C ASN A 6 -2.69 30.89 3.24
N ASP A 7 -1.91 31.87 3.67
CA ASP A 7 -1.48 32.06 5.06
C ASP A 7 -2.28 33.15 5.81
N GLY A 8 -3.35 33.64 5.18
CA GLY A 8 -4.16 34.76 5.68
C GLY A 8 -3.79 36.12 5.07
N GLN A 9 -2.61 36.24 4.46
CA GLN A 9 -2.13 37.49 3.83
C GLN A 9 -1.70 37.27 2.37
N LYS A 10 -1.03 36.17 2.07
CA LYS A 10 -0.51 35.82 0.74
C LYS A 10 -0.98 34.49 0.25
N GLN A 11 -1.24 34.41 -1.04
CA GLN A 11 -1.45 33.13 -1.74
C GLN A 11 -0.19 32.79 -2.52
N LEU A 12 0.35 31.59 -2.27
CA LEU A 12 1.49 31.05 -3.00
C LEU A 12 1.14 29.65 -3.52
N ARG A 13 1.68 29.31 -4.68
CA ARG A 13 1.55 27.93 -5.19
C ARG A 13 2.34 26.98 -4.30
N ALA A 14 1.79 25.80 -4.08
CA ALA A 14 2.41 24.80 -3.21
C ALA A 14 3.80 24.38 -3.70
N ASP A 15 3.99 24.24 -5.02
CA ASP A 15 5.29 23.90 -5.61
C ASP A 15 6.36 24.98 -5.39
N VAL A 16 5.98 26.26 -5.40
CA VAL A 16 6.90 27.37 -5.15
C VAL A 16 7.40 27.39 -3.70
N CYS A 17 6.55 26.97 -2.74
CA CYS A 17 6.93 26.91 -1.33
C CYS A 17 8.03 25.87 -1.02
N PHE A 18 8.25 24.91 -1.92
CA PHE A 18 9.14 23.78 -1.74
C PHE A 18 10.14 23.60 -2.89
N GLN A 19 10.35 24.65 -3.70
CA GLN A 19 11.27 24.57 -4.85
C GLN A 19 12.73 24.36 -4.45
N ASP A 20 13.10 24.75 -3.23
CA ASP A 20 14.43 24.64 -2.64
C ASP A 20 14.80 23.24 -2.15
N LEU A 21 13.83 22.30 -2.12
CA LEU A 21 14.08 20.93 -1.67
C LEU A 21 14.97 20.15 -2.64
N GLN A 22 16.01 19.52 -2.10
CA GLN A 22 16.84 18.56 -2.82
C GLN A 22 16.23 17.15 -2.76
N VAL A 23 16.66 16.27 -3.66
CA VAL A 23 16.22 14.86 -3.71
C VAL A 23 16.43 14.19 -2.35
N GLY A 24 15.40 13.52 -1.85
CA GLY A 24 15.37 12.86 -0.55
C GLY A 24 15.09 13.78 0.63
N GLN A 25 15.09 15.10 0.44
CA GLN A 25 14.77 16.04 1.51
C GLN A 25 13.27 16.20 1.71
N SER A 26 12.86 16.36 2.96
CA SER A 26 11.49 16.72 3.35
C SER A 26 11.48 18.03 4.13
N LYS A 27 10.37 18.76 4.02
CA LYS A 27 10.14 20.03 4.71
C LYS A 27 8.68 20.14 5.10
N VAL A 28 8.46 20.67 6.30
CA VAL A 28 7.12 20.96 6.82
C VAL A 28 6.98 22.47 6.94
N LEU A 29 5.84 23.04 6.53
CA LEU A 29 5.56 24.44 6.79
C LEU A 29 5.19 24.63 8.26
N SER A 30 5.85 25.58 8.92
CA SER A 30 5.71 25.84 10.36
C SER A 30 4.30 26.27 10.79
N LYS A 31 3.51 26.83 9.88
CA LYS A 31 2.14 27.29 10.14
C LYS A 31 1.18 26.58 9.18
N PRO A 32 -0.07 26.32 9.63
CA PRO A 32 -1.09 25.78 8.74
C PRO A 32 -1.41 26.77 7.61
N ARG A 33 -1.95 26.24 6.51
CA ARG A 33 -2.39 27.00 5.35
C ARG A 33 -3.86 26.74 5.08
N LEU A 34 -4.57 27.74 4.61
CA LEU A 34 -5.95 27.58 4.17
C LEU A 34 -5.94 26.94 2.77
N VAL A 35 -6.45 25.72 2.69
CA VAL A 35 -6.55 24.92 1.47
C VAL A 35 -7.97 24.36 1.40
N TRP A 36 -8.70 24.62 0.31
CA TRP A 36 -10.10 24.16 0.14
C TRP A 36 -11.00 24.48 1.35
N GLN A 37 -10.87 25.69 1.91
CA GLN A 37 -11.62 26.18 3.08
C GLN A 37 -11.27 25.49 4.42
N HIS A 38 -10.17 24.73 4.48
CA HIS A 38 -9.67 24.08 5.70
C HIS A 38 -8.26 24.54 6.03
N TRP A 39 -7.99 24.78 7.30
CA TRP A 39 -6.64 25.05 7.81
C TRP A 39 -5.89 23.73 7.97
N LEU A 40 -4.88 23.51 7.12
CA LEU A 40 -4.12 22.27 7.06
C LEU A 40 -2.63 22.54 7.14
N TYR A 41 -1.90 21.66 7.82
CA TYR A 41 -0.45 21.62 7.74
C TYR A 41 -0.02 21.03 6.40
N ILE A 42 1.07 21.55 5.85
CA ILE A 42 1.60 21.11 4.56
C ILE A 42 3.01 20.59 4.76
N ALA A 43 3.23 19.36 4.34
CA ALA A 43 4.54 18.72 4.27
C ALA A 43 4.87 18.40 2.81
N ALA A 44 6.12 18.47 2.44
CA ALA A 44 6.58 18.07 1.12
C ALA A 44 7.89 17.30 1.19
N MET A 45 8.12 16.44 0.19
CA MET A 45 9.34 15.68 -0.01
C MET A 45 9.70 15.66 -1.49
N ARG A 46 10.97 15.83 -1.81
CA ARG A 46 11.49 15.62 -3.16
C ARG A 46 11.82 14.15 -3.33
N LEU A 47 11.13 13.50 -4.27
CA LEU A 47 11.30 12.07 -4.56
C LEU A 47 12.60 11.81 -5.36
N GLU A 48 13.01 10.54 -5.43
CA GLU A 48 14.24 10.12 -6.15
C GLU A 48 14.19 10.42 -7.65
N ASP A 49 13.01 10.42 -8.25
CA ASP A 49 12.77 10.78 -9.65
C ASP A 49 12.75 12.31 -9.90
N GLY A 50 12.97 13.10 -8.85
CA GLY A 50 12.94 14.55 -8.88
C GLY A 50 11.54 15.16 -8.74
N ASP A 51 10.50 14.34 -8.64
CA ASP A 51 9.14 14.82 -8.45
C ASP A 51 8.91 15.33 -7.01
N LEU A 52 7.98 16.26 -6.87
CA LEU A 52 7.62 16.85 -5.59
C LEU A 52 6.33 16.22 -5.07
N LEU A 53 6.44 15.46 -3.97
CA LEU A 53 5.31 14.97 -3.19
C LEU A 53 4.89 16.08 -2.22
N ILE A 54 3.62 16.49 -2.25
CA ILE A 54 3.05 17.48 -1.33
C ILE A 54 1.85 16.83 -0.63
N VAL A 55 1.85 16.84 0.69
CA VAL A 55 0.82 16.24 1.53
C VAL A 55 0.22 17.31 2.42
N ALA A 56 -1.12 17.36 2.50
CA ALA A 56 -1.86 18.19 3.44
C ALA A 56 -2.48 17.31 4.53
N THR A 57 -2.36 17.72 5.78
CA THR A 57 -2.87 16.99 6.94
C THR A 57 -3.49 17.92 7.99
N ALA A 58 -4.54 17.45 8.65
CA ALA A 58 -5.11 18.10 9.85
C ALA A 58 -4.43 17.65 11.14
N HIS A 59 -3.59 16.61 11.07
CA HIS A 59 -2.89 16.00 12.21
C HIS A 59 -1.41 16.42 12.24
N ASP A 60 -0.56 15.62 12.87
CA ASP A 60 0.86 15.90 13.00
C ASP A 60 1.54 16.02 11.62
N PRO A 61 2.09 17.18 11.27
CA PRO A 61 2.73 17.36 9.98
C PRO A 61 4.06 16.60 9.84
N ASN A 62 4.70 16.22 10.96
CA ASN A 62 5.99 15.51 10.94
C ASN A 62 5.82 14.05 10.49
N THR A 63 4.65 13.46 10.75
CA THR A 63 4.33 12.09 10.30
C THR A 63 3.65 12.05 8.93
N ALA A 64 3.25 13.19 8.37
CA ALA A 64 2.43 13.28 7.17
C ALA A 64 3.00 12.51 5.96
N ILE A 65 4.31 12.60 5.72
CA ILE A 65 4.97 11.91 4.60
C ILE A 65 4.99 10.40 4.84
N THR A 66 5.32 9.94 6.06
CA THR A 66 5.35 8.51 6.40
C THR A 66 3.97 7.90 6.41
N ASP A 67 2.95 8.64 6.87
CA ASP A 67 1.56 8.20 6.84
C ASP A 67 1.03 8.13 5.40
N TYR A 68 1.41 9.08 4.56
CA TYR A 68 1.08 9.02 3.13
C TYR A 68 1.75 7.83 2.43
N ALA A 69 2.97 7.48 2.82
CA ALA A 69 3.67 6.32 2.27
C ALA A 69 2.91 5.00 2.53
N LYS A 70 2.21 4.88 3.67
CA LYS A 70 1.34 3.74 3.98
C LYS A 70 0.19 3.57 2.96
N ARG A 71 -0.24 4.65 2.29
CA ARG A 71 -1.25 4.61 1.23
C ARG A 71 -0.83 3.73 0.04
N TRP A 72 0.46 3.56 -0.20
CA TRP A 72 0.94 2.66 -1.24
C TRP A 72 0.60 1.18 -0.99
N ALA A 73 0.33 0.81 0.26
CA ALA A 73 -0.20 -0.51 0.57
C ALA A 73 -1.57 -0.75 -0.08
N ILE A 74 -2.41 0.31 -0.20
CA ILE A 74 -3.73 0.25 -0.85
C ILE A 74 -3.58 -0.03 -2.35
N GLU A 75 -2.64 0.62 -3.03
CA GLU A 75 -2.39 0.39 -4.46
C GLU A 75 -1.86 -1.03 -4.71
N THR A 76 -1.01 -1.53 -3.80
CA THR A 76 -0.55 -2.92 -3.83
C THR A 76 -1.70 -3.90 -3.63
N LEU A 77 -2.60 -3.62 -2.68
CA LEU A 77 -3.82 -4.39 -2.42
C LEU A 77 -4.70 -4.48 -3.67
N PHE A 78 -5.02 -3.33 -4.27
CA PHE A 78 -5.79 -3.29 -5.51
C PHE A 78 -5.09 -4.02 -6.65
N GLY A 79 -3.76 -3.92 -6.74
CA GLY A 79 -2.97 -4.68 -7.71
C GLY A 79 -3.10 -6.19 -7.53
N CYS A 80 -3.16 -6.69 -6.28
CA CYS A 80 -3.41 -8.11 -5.99
C CYS A 80 -4.82 -8.54 -6.41
N PHE A 81 -5.82 -7.71 -6.18
CA PHE A 81 -7.19 -8.01 -6.58
C PHE A 81 -7.37 -7.98 -8.09
N LYS A 82 -6.80 -6.98 -8.78
CA LYS A 82 -7.02 -6.77 -10.23
C LYS A 82 -6.24 -7.76 -11.10
N SER A 83 -4.92 -7.77 -11.01
CA SER A 83 -4.08 -8.44 -12.01
C SER A 83 -2.97 -9.33 -11.43
N ARG A 84 -2.55 -9.12 -10.19
CA ARG A 84 -1.39 -9.83 -9.63
C ARG A 84 -1.72 -11.14 -8.93
N GLY A 85 -3.00 -11.53 -8.85
CA GLY A 85 -3.43 -12.76 -8.17
C GLY A 85 -4.87 -13.15 -8.50
N PHE A 86 -5.85 -12.37 -8.05
CA PHE A 86 -7.25 -12.79 -8.07
C PHE A 86 -8.03 -12.45 -9.33
N CYS A 87 -7.52 -11.58 -10.20
CA CYS A 87 -8.15 -11.22 -11.49
C CYS A 87 -9.63 -10.78 -11.35
N LEU A 88 -9.94 -9.94 -10.35
CA LEU A 88 -11.31 -9.50 -10.05
C LEU A 88 -12.01 -8.89 -11.26
N GLU A 89 -11.29 -8.16 -12.10
CA GLU A 89 -11.84 -7.52 -13.31
C GLU A 89 -12.35 -8.54 -14.33
N ALA A 90 -11.78 -9.75 -14.38
CA ALA A 90 -12.22 -10.82 -15.28
C ALA A 90 -13.58 -11.42 -14.89
N THR A 91 -14.09 -11.13 -13.70
CA THR A 91 -15.40 -11.63 -13.27
C THR A 91 -16.57 -10.90 -13.92
N HIS A 92 -16.33 -9.67 -14.43
CA HIS A 92 -17.37 -8.76 -14.98
C HIS A 92 -18.57 -8.56 -14.06
N LEU A 93 -18.38 -8.72 -12.74
CA LEU A 93 -19.45 -8.64 -11.76
C LEU A 93 -19.85 -7.16 -11.56
N GLN A 94 -21.12 -6.83 -11.86
CA GLN A 94 -21.67 -5.47 -11.74
C GLN A 94 -22.59 -5.28 -10.55
N ASP A 95 -23.13 -6.37 -10.01
CA ASP A 95 -24.03 -6.34 -8.86
C ASP A 95 -23.28 -5.94 -7.58
N PRO A 96 -23.65 -4.82 -6.91
CA PRO A 96 -22.89 -4.29 -5.77
C PRO A 96 -22.86 -5.24 -4.56
N GLU A 97 -23.94 -5.98 -4.32
CA GLU A 97 -24.02 -6.90 -3.17
C GLU A 97 -23.11 -8.10 -3.38
N ARG A 98 -23.14 -8.70 -4.57
CA ARG A 98 -22.26 -9.82 -4.92
C ARG A 98 -20.80 -9.37 -4.96
N LEU A 99 -20.53 -8.16 -5.49
CA LEU A 99 -19.18 -7.59 -5.50
C LEU A 99 -18.64 -7.40 -4.08
N SER A 100 -19.46 -6.88 -3.16
CA SER A 100 -19.09 -6.72 -1.75
C SER A 100 -18.73 -8.05 -1.09
N LYS A 101 -19.55 -9.08 -1.30
CA LYS A 101 -19.28 -10.44 -0.80
C LYS A 101 -17.99 -11.02 -1.38
N LEU A 102 -17.78 -10.84 -2.68
CA LEU A 102 -16.55 -11.30 -3.35
C LEU A 102 -15.31 -10.58 -2.79
N ILE A 103 -15.36 -9.26 -2.62
CA ILE A 103 -14.25 -8.49 -2.02
C ILE A 103 -13.94 -8.98 -0.60
N ALA A 104 -14.96 -9.29 0.21
CA ALA A 104 -14.76 -9.83 1.55
C ALA A 104 -14.01 -11.19 1.50
N LEU A 105 -14.43 -12.10 0.62
CA LEU A 105 -13.76 -13.40 0.42
C LEU A 105 -12.32 -13.23 -0.08
N LEU A 106 -12.10 -12.32 -1.05
CA LEU A 106 -10.77 -12.02 -1.57
C LEU A 106 -9.86 -11.39 -0.51
N THR A 107 -10.42 -10.62 0.42
CA THR A 107 -9.68 -10.05 1.54
C THR A 107 -9.19 -11.15 2.48
N LEU A 108 -10.03 -12.13 2.82
CA LEU A 108 -9.63 -13.31 3.60
C LEU A 108 -8.54 -14.10 2.88
N ALA A 109 -8.72 -14.37 1.59
CA ALA A 109 -7.73 -15.08 0.78
C ALA A 109 -6.40 -14.32 0.69
N LEU A 110 -6.45 -12.98 0.62
CA LEU A 110 -5.26 -12.13 0.65
C LEU A 110 -4.51 -12.24 1.98
N CYS A 111 -5.23 -12.14 3.10
CA CYS A 111 -4.64 -12.30 4.44
C CYS A 111 -3.98 -13.66 4.57
N TRP A 112 -4.67 -14.72 4.12
CA TRP A 112 -4.13 -16.08 4.13
C TRP A 112 -2.86 -16.19 3.30
N ALA A 113 -2.84 -15.65 2.08
CA ALA A 113 -1.66 -15.63 1.23
C ALA A 113 -0.50 -14.85 1.86
N PHE A 114 -0.76 -13.69 2.47
CA PHE A 114 0.28 -12.93 3.16
C PHE A 114 0.84 -13.69 4.37
N SER A 115 0.00 -14.24 5.23
CA SER A 115 0.43 -14.99 6.41
C SER A 115 1.26 -16.22 6.03
N SER A 116 0.80 -16.97 5.02
CA SER A 116 1.56 -18.10 4.47
C SER A 116 2.90 -17.68 3.88
N GLY A 117 2.91 -16.55 3.18
CA GLY A 117 4.13 -15.99 2.59
C GLY A 117 5.15 -15.51 3.63
N LEU A 118 4.68 -14.89 4.70
CA LEU A 118 5.53 -14.48 5.84
C LEU A 118 6.15 -15.72 6.52
N TRP A 119 5.35 -16.73 6.79
CA TRP A 119 5.84 -17.99 7.36
C TRP A 119 6.90 -18.64 6.47
N LEU A 120 6.65 -18.77 5.17
CA LEU A 120 7.64 -19.31 4.23
C LEU A 120 8.93 -18.49 4.16
N ALA A 121 8.81 -17.16 4.21
CA ALA A 121 9.97 -16.27 4.19
C ALA A 121 10.83 -16.38 5.46
N GLN A 122 10.24 -16.76 6.60
CA GLN A 122 10.97 -17.07 7.82
C GLN A 122 11.76 -18.39 7.69
N LEU A 123 11.15 -19.40 7.06
CA LEU A 123 11.83 -20.68 6.82
C LEU A 123 12.94 -20.57 5.75
N ASN A 124 12.67 -19.84 4.69
CA ASN A 124 13.58 -19.63 3.56
C ASN A 124 13.66 -18.14 3.21
N PRO A 125 14.63 -17.41 3.79
CA PRO A 125 14.77 -15.99 3.55
C PRO A 125 14.88 -15.64 2.06
N LEU A 126 14.04 -14.71 1.60
CA LEU A 126 14.03 -14.26 0.21
C LEU A 126 15.29 -13.44 -0.09
N LYS A 127 16.05 -13.87 -1.09
CA LYS A 127 17.24 -13.14 -1.53
C LYS A 127 16.85 -11.85 -2.28
N PRO A 128 17.41 -10.70 -1.91
CA PRO A 128 17.22 -9.48 -2.68
C PRO A 128 17.95 -9.59 -4.03
N LYS A 129 17.36 -9.00 -5.08
CA LYS A 129 18.03 -8.82 -6.37
C LYS A 129 19.09 -7.71 -6.28
N LYS A 130 19.94 -7.58 -7.30
CA LYS A 130 21.00 -6.54 -7.38
C LYS A 130 20.51 -5.11 -7.14
N HIS A 131 19.24 -4.82 -7.41
CA HIS A 131 18.59 -3.51 -7.21
C HIS A 131 17.82 -3.41 -5.87
N GLY A 132 18.06 -4.29 -4.89
CA GLY A 132 17.49 -4.26 -3.54
C GLY A 132 16.06 -4.79 -3.40
N ARG A 133 15.32 -5.04 -4.49
CA ARG A 133 13.96 -5.60 -4.42
C ARG A 133 14.03 -7.13 -4.26
N LEU A 134 13.08 -7.67 -3.50
CA LEU A 134 12.93 -9.12 -3.36
C LEU A 134 12.66 -9.78 -4.71
N LEU A 135 13.13 -11.03 -4.89
CA LEU A 135 12.90 -11.83 -6.09
C LEU A 135 11.40 -12.04 -6.36
N ARG A 136 10.63 -12.24 -5.29
CA ARG A 136 9.17 -12.37 -5.29
C ARG A 136 8.59 -11.55 -4.12
N SER A 137 7.36 -11.03 -4.27
CA SER A 137 6.66 -10.42 -3.15
C SER A 137 6.22 -11.51 -2.15
N ILE A 138 6.10 -11.14 -0.87
CA ILE A 138 5.57 -12.02 0.18
C ILE A 138 4.19 -12.58 -0.20
N PHE A 139 3.30 -11.73 -0.72
CA PHE A 139 2.00 -12.15 -1.23
C PHE A 139 2.13 -13.25 -2.30
N ARG A 140 2.99 -13.02 -3.31
CA ARG A 140 3.15 -14.00 -4.40
C ARG A 140 3.71 -15.33 -3.92
N LEU A 141 4.63 -15.29 -2.96
CA LEU A 141 5.19 -16.50 -2.36
C LEU A 141 4.11 -17.34 -1.68
N GLY A 142 3.29 -16.72 -0.83
CA GLY A 142 2.21 -17.40 -0.13
C GLY A 142 1.07 -17.81 -1.05
N PHE A 143 0.73 -16.98 -2.04
CA PHE A 143 -0.31 -17.30 -3.02
C PHE A 143 0.05 -18.53 -3.87
N ASP A 144 1.29 -18.62 -4.35
CA ASP A 144 1.77 -19.77 -5.11
C ASP A 144 1.80 -21.03 -4.24
N TYR A 145 2.19 -20.91 -2.94
CA TYR A 145 2.14 -22.01 -1.98
C TYR A 145 0.71 -22.50 -1.74
N LEU A 146 -0.22 -21.62 -1.42
CA LEU A 146 -1.63 -21.97 -1.21
C LEU A 146 -2.23 -22.60 -2.46
N ARG A 147 -1.95 -22.07 -3.63
CA ARG A 147 -2.40 -22.63 -4.89
C ARG A 147 -1.90 -24.07 -5.06
N HIS A 148 -0.64 -24.33 -4.74
CA HIS A 148 -0.06 -25.67 -4.83
C HIS A 148 -0.75 -26.66 -3.88
N ILE A 149 -0.90 -26.31 -2.59
CA ILE A 149 -1.48 -27.23 -1.60
C ILE A 149 -2.99 -27.44 -1.79
N ILE A 150 -3.71 -26.43 -2.33
CA ILE A 150 -5.15 -26.54 -2.63
C ILE A 150 -5.38 -27.40 -3.88
N PHE A 151 -4.53 -27.27 -4.89
CA PHE A 151 -4.66 -28.02 -6.14
C PHE A 151 -4.55 -29.52 -5.92
N ASP A 152 -3.60 -29.95 -5.05
CA ASP A 152 -3.37 -31.34 -4.70
C ASP A 152 -3.66 -31.61 -3.21
N ILE A 153 -4.86 -31.23 -2.75
CA ILE A 153 -5.24 -31.27 -1.33
C ILE A 153 -5.12 -32.67 -0.71
N HIS A 154 -5.36 -33.72 -1.49
CA HIS A 154 -5.24 -35.09 -1.03
C HIS A 154 -3.80 -35.48 -0.65
N LEU A 155 -2.82 -34.95 -1.38
CA LEU A 155 -1.40 -35.17 -1.13
C LEU A 155 -0.84 -34.17 -0.09
N ASN A 156 -1.47 -33.03 0.09
CA ASN A 156 -1.01 -31.94 0.93
C ASN A 156 -1.96 -31.60 2.08
N SER A 157 -2.76 -32.57 2.54
CA SER A 157 -3.80 -32.35 3.57
C SER A 157 -3.24 -31.75 4.86
N GLU A 158 -2.12 -32.25 5.37
CA GLU A 158 -1.46 -31.72 6.56
C GLU A 158 -0.99 -30.28 6.36
N ALA A 159 -0.34 -29.97 5.24
CA ALA A 159 0.08 -28.63 4.89
C ALA A 159 -1.11 -27.67 4.76
N PHE A 160 -2.22 -28.13 4.18
CA PHE A 160 -3.46 -27.39 4.09
C PHE A 160 -4.04 -27.04 5.46
N PHE A 161 -4.22 -28.03 6.35
CA PHE A 161 -4.73 -27.79 7.70
C PHE A 161 -3.81 -26.89 8.53
N ASN A 162 -2.50 -27.04 8.39
CA ASN A 162 -1.54 -26.15 9.04
C ASN A 162 -1.64 -24.71 8.51
N SER A 163 -1.87 -24.53 7.20
CA SER A 163 -2.02 -23.18 6.62
C SER A 163 -3.31 -22.49 7.06
N ILE A 164 -4.40 -23.23 7.33
CA ILE A 164 -5.65 -22.64 7.85
C ILE A 164 -5.45 -22.01 9.22
N LYS A 165 -4.53 -22.54 10.04
CA LYS A 165 -4.21 -21.96 11.37
C LYS A 165 -3.74 -20.51 11.27
N PHE A 166 -3.19 -20.08 10.14
CA PHE A 166 -2.80 -18.68 9.93
C PHE A 166 -3.99 -17.71 9.83
N LEU A 167 -5.21 -18.22 9.65
CA LEU A 167 -6.44 -17.42 9.67
C LEU A 167 -7.06 -17.33 11.06
N SER A 168 -6.63 -18.16 12.01
CA SER A 168 -7.08 -18.11 13.39
C SER A 168 -6.25 -17.07 14.16
N CYS A 169 -6.91 -16.15 14.84
CA CYS A 169 -6.29 -15.12 15.68
C CYS A 169 -5.80 -15.66 17.05
N THR A 170 -5.32 -16.91 17.11
CA THR A 170 -4.80 -17.54 18.33
C THR A 170 -3.29 -17.63 18.27
#